data_0103ad02c747d003f528c2a909d14609
#
_entry.id   0103ad02c747d003f528c2a909d14609
#
_cell.length_a   1.000
_cell.length_b   1.000
_cell.length_c   1.000
_cell.angle_alpha   90.00
_cell.angle_beta   90.00
_cell.angle_gamma   90.00
#
_symmetry.space_group_name_H-M   'P 1'
#
loop_
_entity.id
_entity.type
_entity.pdbx_description
1 polymer ?
#
loop_
_entity_poly.entity_id
_entity_poly.type
_entity_poly.pdbx_seq_one_letter_code
_entity_poly.pdbx_strand_id
1 'polypeptide(L)'
;HQFYAGSKEGPKTCESETAMIMAGGLDRVDASVLDRFDYAALGHLHGAQRCGGKNARYCGSPCKYSVSEELHRKAVTMVTLKEKGKAAEVDFLPLYAPRDVRRVRGTLEEVLAAAGAGVQAAENKGSDPAGAVCHDYVSVTITQEGEPYRIRERLEERYDHLLELRFDNERTRRRLREEGGEMPLLRPLEAFRRFFEAVRREQLSEAEERIMERLIQETKEEGL
;
A
#
# COMPACT_ATOMS: atom_id res chain seq x y z
N HIS A 1 10.50 15.16 -8.17
CA HIS A 1 9.74 13.93 -7.94
C HIS A 1 10.49 12.74 -8.54
N GLN A 2 11.55 12.34 -7.85
CA GLN A 2 12.50 11.34 -8.33
C GLN A 2 12.71 10.28 -7.25
N PHE A 3 12.99 9.05 -7.64
CA PHE A 3 13.26 7.95 -6.75
C PHE A 3 14.77 7.86 -6.46
N TYR A 4 15.18 8.30 -5.27
CA TYR A 4 16.55 8.18 -4.80
C TYR A 4 16.71 7.00 -3.86
N ALA A 5 17.85 6.33 -3.94
CA ALA A 5 18.14 5.23 -3.05
C ALA A 5 19.62 5.18 -2.67
N GLY A 6 19.87 4.77 -1.43
CA GLY A 6 21.23 4.48 -0.95
C GLY A 6 21.78 3.18 -1.56
N SER A 7 23.10 3.04 -1.53
CA SER A 7 23.81 1.94 -2.18
C SER A 7 23.53 0.53 -1.63
N LYS A 8 23.02 0.38 -0.41
CA LYS A 8 22.90 -0.91 0.29
C LYS A 8 21.47 -1.44 0.44
N GLU A 9 20.50 -0.56 0.68
CA GLU A 9 19.09 -0.94 0.83
C GLU A 9 18.21 0.08 0.11
N GLY A 10 17.19 -0.41 -0.61
CA GLY A 10 16.16 0.44 -1.18
C GLY A 10 15.31 1.08 -0.09
N PRO A 11 14.70 2.25 -0.36
CA PRO A 11 13.74 2.83 0.57
C PRO A 11 12.52 1.91 0.70
N LYS A 12 11.87 1.97 1.87
CA LYS A 12 10.62 1.26 2.12
C LYS A 12 9.49 1.94 1.34
N THR A 13 8.72 1.14 0.62
CA THR A 13 7.57 1.58 -0.16
C THR A 13 6.28 1.02 0.41
N CYS A 14 5.16 1.68 0.15
CA CYS A 14 3.82 1.16 0.43
C CYS A 14 3.15 0.63 -0.85
N GLU A 15 2.02 -0.05 -0.73
CA GLU A 15 1.33 -0.69 -1.87
C GLU A 15 0.98 0.29 -2.99
N SER A 16 0.57 1.51 -2.63
CA SER A 16 0.23 2.56 -3.60
C SER A 16 1.43 3.07 -4.40
N GLU A 17 2.66 2.93 -3.88
CA GLU A 17 3.90 3.31 -4.54
C GLU A 17 4.45 2.18 -5.42
N THR A 18 4.27 0.94 -4.99
CA THR A 18 4.78 -0.24 -5.71
C THR A 18 4.19 -0.35 -7.11
N ALA A 19 2.91 -0.03 -7.28
CA ALA A 19 2.26 -0.04 -8.58
C ALA A 19 2.89 0.95 -9.59
N MET A 20 3.35 2.11 -9.12
CA MET A 20 4.03 3.10 -9.96
C MET A 20 5.43 2.64 -10.38
N ILE A 21 6.16 1.97 -9.48
CA ILE A 21 7.50 1.44 -9.75
C ILE A 21 7.45 0.37 -10.85
N MET A 22 6.44 -0.50 -10.81
CA MET A 22 6.28 -1.58 -11.80
C MET A 22 5.84 -1.07 -13.19
N ALA A 23 5.10 0.04 -13.26
CA ALA A 23 4.54 0.54 -14.51
C ALA A 23 5.50 1.42 -15.34
N GLY A 24 6.58 1.94 -14.76
CA GLY A 24 7.39 2.99 -15.37
C GLY A 24 8.88 2.74 -15.51
N GLY A 25 9.43 1.59 -15.08
CA GLY A 25 10.87 1.33 -15.15
C GLY A 25 11.68 2.48 -14.55
N LEU A 26 11.36 2.89 -13.31
CA LEU A 26 11.98 4.05 -12.69
C LEU A 26 13.46 3.81 -12.48
N ASP A 27 14.29 4.51 -13.25
CA ASP A 27 15.71 4.58 -13.03
C ASP A 27 15.97 5.12 -11.63
N ARG A 28 16.58 4.26 -10.84
CA ARG A 28 16.95 4.55 -9.46
C ARG A 28 18.17 5.47 -9.46
N VAL A 29 18.01 6.67 -8.95
CA VAL A 29 19.12 7.61 -8.81
C VAL A 29 19.89 7.34 -7.53
N ASP A 30 21.22 7.26 -7.62
CA ASP A 30 22.06 7.12 -6.44
C ASP A 30 21.94 8.35 -5.55
N ALA A 31 21.60 8.15 -4.27
CA ALA A 31 21.45 9.21 -3.31
C ALA A 31 22.75 9.97 -3.00
N SER A 32 23.93 9.43 -3.34
CA SER A 32 25.22 10.09 -3.16
C SER A 32 25.34 11.44 -3.90
N VAL A 33 24.57 11.62 -4.97
CA VAL A 33 24.52 12.91 -5.69
C VAL A 33 24.00 14.06 -4.81
N LEU A 34 23.30 13.72 -3.72
CA LEU A 34 22.70 14.65 -2.78
C LEU A 34 23.68 15.08 -1.68
N ASP A 35 24.83 14.41 -1.51
CA ASP A 35 25.78 14.66 -0.43
C ASP A 35 26.46 16.03 -0.53
N ARG A 36 26.38 16.67 -1.70
CA ARG A 36 26.88 18.03 -1.94
C ARG A 36 26.03 19.15 -1.31
N PHE A 37 24.82 18.82 -0.87
CA PHE A 37 23.87 19.79 -0.29
C PHE A 37 23.86 19.67 1.23
N ASP A 38 23.67 20.80 1.92
CA ASP A 38 23.51 20.81 3.38
C ASP A 38 22.23 20.07 3.81
N TYR A 39 21.18 20.11 2.97
CA TYR A 39 19.98 19.30 3.12
C TYR A 39 19.28 19.08 1.77
N ALA A 40 18.74 17.88 1.56
CA ALA A 40 17.91 17.54 0.42
C ALA A 40 16.53 17.04 0.88
N ALA A 41 15.51 17.87 0.64
CA ALA A 41 14.13 17.52 0.90
C ALA A 41 13.54 16.72 -0.29
N LEU A 42 13.14 15.48 -0.04
CA LEU A 42 12.62 14.57 -1.05
C LEU A 42 11.12 14.36 -0.87
N GLY A 43 10.39 14.37 -1.98
CA GLY A 43 8.98 13.93 -2.08
C GLY A 43 8.89 12.55 -2.69
N HIS A 44 7.72 12.16 -3.19
CA HIS A 44 7.39 10.91 -3.85
C HIS A 44 6.98 9.80 -2.89
N LEU A 45 7.80 9.42 -1.92
CA LEU A 45 7.47 8.34 -1.00
C LEU A 45 6.51 8.80 0.11
N HIS A 46 5.49 7.98 0.40
CA HIS A 46 4.48 8.27 1.42
C HIS A 46 4.97 8.03 2.85
N GLY A 47 5.96 7.16 3.02
CA GLY A 47 6.63 6.93 4.31
C GLY A 47 7.78 7.89 4.55
N ALA A 48 7.71 8.71 5.61
CA ALA A 48 8.81 9.58 6.01
C ALA A 48 10.04 8.75 6.40
N GLN A 49 11.17 8.93 5.70
CA GLN A 49 12.38 8.13 5.92
C GLN A 49 13.64 8.86 5.44
N ARG A 50 14.78 8.47 5.99
CA ARG A 50 16.09 8.96 5.49
C ARG A 50 16.41 8.27 4.16
N CYS A 51 17.16 8.98 3.31
CA CYS A 51 17.62 8.48 2.03
C CYS A 51 19.14 8.65 1.92
N GLY A 52 19.87 7.56 1.80
CA GLY A 52 21.32 7.58 1.66
C GLY A 52 22.06 8.21 2.84
N GLY A 53 22.81 9.29 2.57
CA GLY A 53 23.63 9.98 3.55
C GLY A 53 22.88 10.72 4.66
N LYS A 54 23.58 11.60 5.37
CA LYS A 54 23.04 12.27 6.57
C LYS A 54 21.98 13.33 6.25
N ASN A 55 22.03 13.92 5.05
CA ASN A 55 21.39 15.19 4.73
C ASN A 55 20.18 15.06 3.79
N ALA A 56 19.74 13.84 3.44
CA ALA A 56 18.61 13.63 2.55
C ALA A 56 17.48 12.85 3.24
N ARG A 57 16.25 13.31 3.03
CA ARG A 57 15.07 12.70 3.65
C ARG A 57 13.83 12.84 2.78
N TYR A 58 13.08 11.76 2.69
CA TYR A 58 11.69 11.79 2.25
C TYR A 58 10.81 12.31 3.38
N CYS A 59 10.01 13.34 3.10
CA CYS A 59 9.11 13.94 4.09
C CYS A 59 7.87 13.08 4.36
N GLY A 60 7.52 12.19 3.46
CA GLY A 60 6.27 11.46 3.48
C GLY A 60 5.09 12.24 2.88
N SER A 61 3.93 11.66 2.92
CA SER A 61 2.67 12.29 2.53
C SER A 61 1.93 12.89 3.74
N PRO A 62 1.10 13.93 3.54
CA PRO A 62 0.35 14.55 4.64
C PRO A 62 -0.76 13.66 5.19
N CYS A 63 -1.32 12.79 4.35
CA CYS A 63 -2.37 11.84 4.71
C CYS A 63 -1.96 10.41 4.36
N LYS A 64 -2.68 9.44 4.89
CA LYS A 64 -2.59 8.04 4.49
C LYS A 64 -3.45 7.82 3.25
N TYR A 65 -2.88 7.24 2.20
CA TYR A 65 -3.57 6.99 0.92
C TYR A 65 -3.88 5.52 0.67
N SER A 66 -3.35 4.64 1.50
CA SER A 66 -3.62 3.20 1.41
C SER A 66 -3.67 2.56 2.80
N VAL A 67 -4.28 1.38 2.86
CA VAL A 67 -4.35 0.57 4.09
C VAL A 67 -2.96 0.12 4.55
N SER A 68 -2.00 0.00 3.64
CA SER A 68 -0.61 -0.33 3.98
C SER A 68 0.10 0.77 4.79
N GLU A 69 -0.45 1.98 4.79
CA GLU A 69 0.07 3.12 5.55
C GLU A 69 -0.52 3.25 6.96
N GLU A 70 -1.34 2.30 7.41
CA GLU A 70 -2.00 2.32 8.72
C GLU A 70 -1.08 2.76 9.86
N LEU A 71 0.14 2.21 9.89
CA LEU A 71 1.12 2.49 10.94
C LEU A 71 1.96 3.75 10.71
N HIS A 72 1.76 4.46 9.59
CA HIS A 72 2.50 5.68 9.32
C HIS A 72 2.04 6.80 10.26
N ARG A 73 3.01 7.49 10.86
CA ARG A 73 2.77 8.73 11.61
C ARG A 73 3.05 9.90 10.68
N LYS A 74 2.00 10.58 10.27
CA LYS A 74 2.11 11.72 9.35
C LYS A 74 2.56 12.97 10.10
N ALA A 75 3.49 13.72 9.50
CA ALA A 75 4.05 14.92 10.10
C ALA A 75 4.58 15.88 9.04
N VAL A 76 4.61 17.17 9.37
CA VAL A 76 5.42 18.15 8.64
C VAL A 76 6.86 18.02 9.10
N THR A 77 7.79 17.90 8.16
CA THR A 77 9.23 17.93 8.44
C THR A 77 9.69 19.38 8.45
N MET A 78 10.05 19.88 9.61
CA MET A 78 10.64 21.21 9.80
C MET A 78 12.16 21.09 9.77
N VAL A 79 12.80 21.90 8.93
CA VAL A 79 14.26 21.86 8.73
C VAL A 79 14.85 23.22 9.03
N THR A 80 15.78 23.27 9.98
CA THR A 80 16.53 24.47 10.33
C THR A 80 17.95 24.33 9.81
N LEU A 81 18.29 25.15 8.80
CA LEU A 81 19.65 25.25 8.26
C LEU A 81 20.47 26.13 9.13
N LYS A 82 21.71 25.72 9.45
CA LYS A 82 22.72 26.46 10.18
C LYS A 82 23.76 27.03 9.23
N GLU A 83 24.97 27.23 9.72
CA GLU A 83 26.10 27.63 8.90
C GLU A 83 26.38 26.57 7.83
N LYS A 84 26.87 27.02 6.67
CA LYS A 84 27.26 26.17 5.55
C LYS A 84 28.16 25.01 6.00
N GLY A 85 27.82 23.79 5.59
CA GLY A 85 28.58 22.59 5.95
C GLY A 85 28.22 22.01 7.35
N LYS A 86 27.33 22.64 8.09
CA LYS A 86 26.81 22.12 9.35
C LYS A 86 25.57 21.26 9.08
N ALA A 87 25.39 20.25 9.91
CA ALA A 87 24.17 19.41 9.82
C ALA A 87 22.93 20.24 10.10
N ALA A 88 21.90 20.09 9.27
CA ALA A 88 20.58 20.65 9.49
C ALA A 88 19.90 20.01 10.72
N GLU A 89 19.18 20.80 11.48
CA GLU A 89 18.27 20.28 12.52
C GLU A 89 16.94 19.91 11.87
N VAL A 90 16.40 18.77 12.25
CA VAL A 90 15.16 18.22 11.66
C VAL A 90 14.21 17.86 12.78
N ASP A 91 13.08 18.55 12.82
CA ASP A 91 11.98 18.34 13.75
C ASP A 91 10.72 17.86 13.01
N PHE A 92 9.79 17.25 13.75
CA PHE A 92 8.56 16.74 13.20
C PHE A 92 7.35 17.32 13.94
N LEU A 93 6.50 18.01 13.18
CA LEU A 93 5.22 18.49 13.67
C LEU A 93 4.14 17.49 13.27
N PRO A 94 3.53 16.75 14.23
CA PRO A 94 2.51 15.75 13.91
C PRO A 94 1.33 16.35 13.16
N LEU A 95 0.86 15.64 12.14
CA LEU A 95 -0.38 15.93 11.42
C LEU A 95 -1.46 14.96 11.86
N TYR A 96 -2.61 15.51 12.18
CA TYR A 96 -3.82 14.75 12.54
C TYR A 96 -4.83 14.90 11.40
N ALA A 97 -5.09 13.81 10.70
CA ALA A 97 -6.13 13.78 9.69
C ALA A 97 -7.51 13.76 10.36
N PRO A 98 -8.54 14.38 9.77
CA PRO A 98 -9.92 14.28 10.27
C PRO A 98 -10.45 12.84 10.31
N ARG A 99 -9.93 11.98 9.43
CA ARG A 99 -10.20 10.55 9.37
C ARG A 99 -8.88 9.80 9.22
N ASP A 100 -8.74 8.75 9.99
CA ASP A 100 -7.55 7.87 9.89
C ASP A 100 -7.82 6.67 8.98
N VAL A 101 -6.79 5.91 8.68
CA VAL A 101 -6.88 4.63 7.95
C VAL A 101 -6.53 3.52 8.94
N ARG A 102 -7.42 2.55 9.10
CA ARG A 102 -7.26 1.47 10.08
C ARG A 102 -7.59 0.10 9.50
N ARG A 103 -6.97 -0.93 10.07
CA ARG A 103 -7.37 -2.32 9.88
C ARG A 103 -8.09 -2.82 11.13
N VAL A 104 -9.21 -3.50 10.93
CA VAL A 104 -9.93 -4.19 12.00
C VAL A 104 -10.07 -5.66 11.62
N ARG A 105 -9.68 -6.54 12.54
CA ARG A 105 -9.64 -7.97 12.30
C ARG A 105 -10.28 -8.70 13.49
N GLY A 106 -11.20 -9.61 13.22
CA GLY A 106 -11.85 -10.40 14.24
C GLY A 106 -13.11 -11.10 13.73
N THR A 107 -13.88 -11.66 14.64
CA THR A 107 -15.26 -12.08 14.38
C THR A 107 -16.13 -10.87 14.06
N LEU A 108 -17.31 -11.10 13.48
CA LEU A 108 -18.22 -9.98 13.16
C LEU A 108 -18.59 -9.18 14.43
N GLU A 109 -18.78 -9.83 15.56
CA GLU A 109 -19.13 -9.17 16.84
C GLU A 109 -17.97 -8.30 17.33
N GLU A 110 -16.74 -8.83 17.31
CA GLU A 110 -15.54 -8.08 17.69
C GLU A 110 -15.32 -6.86 16.78
N VAL A 111 -15.51 -7.03 15.48
CA VAL A 111 -15.37 -5.94 14.50
C VAL A 111 -16.44 -4.88 14.72
N LEU A 112 -17.69 -5.24 14.95
CA LEU A 112 -18.77 -4.28 15.23
C LEU A 112 -18.53 -3.54 16.56
N ALA A 113 -18.01 -4.22 17.58
CA ALA A 113 -17.63 -3.59 18.85
C ALA A 113 -16.45 -2.62 18.70
N ALA A 114 -15.49 -2.93 17.84
CA ALA A 114 -14.33 -2.07 17.59
C ALA A 114 -14.67 -0.73 16.90
N ALA A 115 -15.83 -0.60 16.29
CA ALA A 115 -16.29 0.66 15.71
C ALA A 115 -16.40 1.77 16.77
N GLY A 116 -16.86 1.45 17.97
CA GLY A 116 -16.95 2.40 19.08
C GLY A 116 -15.60 2.78 19.71
N ALA A 117 -14.60 1.89 19.63
CA ALA A 117 -13.29 2.11 20.27
C ALA A 117 -12.41 3.13 19.55
N GLY A 118 -12.72 3.47 18.30
CA GLY A 118 -11.93 4.39 17.46
C GLY A 118 -12.44 5.83 17.43
N VAL A 119 -13.59 6.09 17.97
CA VAL A 119 -14.07 7.46 18.15
C VAL A 119 -13.16 8.10 19.18
N GLN A 120 -12.26 8.99 18.73
CA GLN A 120 -11.37 9.70 19.64
C GLN A 120 -12.18 10.27 20.79
N ALA A 121 -11.78 9.93 21.99
CA ALA A 121 -12.42 10.32 23.26
C ALA A 121 -12.41 11.85 23.53
N ALA A 122 -12.28 12.67 22.47
CA ALA A 122 -12.07 14.10 22.62
C ALA A 122 -13.34 14.91 22.83
N GLU A 123 -14.55 14.47 22.40
CA GLU A 123 -15.70 15.36 22.46
C GLU A 123 -17.06 14.76 22.83
N ASN A 124 -17.22 13.45 23.03
CA ASN A 124 -18.53 12.87 23.38
C ASN A 124 -18.49 12.00 24.64
N LYS A 125 -18.40 12.64 25.80
CA LYS A 125 -18.77 12.03 27.10
C LYS A 125 -20.29 11.81 27.12
N GLY A 126 -20.75 10.65 26.67
CA GLY A 126 -22.16 10.28 26.86
C GLY A 126 -22.79 9.38 25.79
N SER A 127 -22.13 9.06 24.71
CA SER A 127 -22.66 8.12 23.72
C SER A 127 -22.35 6.67 24.11
N ASP A 128 -23.38 5.83 24.04
CA ASP A 128 -23.26 4.38 24.23
C ASP A 128 -22.24 3.82 23.22
N PRO A 129 -21.12 3.23 23.69
CA PRO A 129 -20.12 2.66 22.79
C PRO A 129 -20.69 1.58 21.86
N ALA A 130 -21.81 0.95 22.24
CA ALA A 130 -22.49 -0.06 21.44
C ALA A 130 -23.16 0.50 20.17
N GLY A 131 -23.47 1.81 20.11
CA GLY A 131 -24.10 2.48 18.97
C GLY A 131 -23.19 3.40 18.16
N ALA A 132 -21.92 3.59 18.56
CA ALA A 132 -21.04 4.55 17.94
C ALA A 132 -20.65 4.15 16.50
N VAL A 133 -20.70 5.10 15.57
CA VAL A 133 -20.27 4.96 14.17
C VAL A 133 -18.82 5.39 14.03
N CYS A 134 -18.04 4.60 13.32
CA CYS A 134 -16.66 4.92 13.00
C CYS A 134 -16.58 5.71 11.70
N HIS A 135 -16.00 6.90 11.74
CA HIS A 135 -15.82 7.76 10.56
C HIS A 135 -14.46 7.62 9.87
N ASP A 136 -13.59 6.74 10.35
CA ASP A 136 -12.32 6.45 9.70
C ASP A 136 -12.49 5.57 8.45
N TYR A 137 -11.48 5.56 7.61
CA TYR A 137 -11.38 4.62 6.49
C TYR A 137 -10.93 3.25 7.01
N VAL A 138 -11.75 2.21 6.84
CA VAL A 138 -11.52 0.93 7.49
C VAL A 138 -11.43 -0.22 6.49
N SER A 139 -10.39 -1.03 6.65
CA SER A 139 -10.26 -2.35 6.04
C SER A 139 -10.65 -3.40 7.09
N VAL A 140 -11.67 -4.19 6.80
CA VAL A 140 -12.19 -5.23 7.69
C VAL A 140 -11.75 -6.61 7.24
N THR A 141 -11.24 -7.41 8.16
CA THR A 141 -10.95 -8.83 7.94
C THR A 141 -11.74 -9.69 8.93
N ILE A 142 -12.68 -10.47 8.41
CA ILE A 142 -13.49 -11.40 9.20
C ILE A 142 -12.78 -12.75 9.31
N THR A 143 -12.62 -13.23 10.54
CA THR A 143 -11.89 -14.47 10.84
C THR A 143 -12.81 -15.66 11.18
N GLN A 144 -14.11 -15.41 11.41
CA GLN A 144 -15.04 -16.48 11.74
C GLN A 144 -15.36 -17.39 10.55
N GLU A 145 -15.69 -18.64 10.84
CA GLU A 145 -16.16 -19.58 9.84
C GLU A 145 -17.60 -19.26 9.37
N GLY A 146 -17.85 -19.53 8.09
CA GLY A 146 -19.10 -19.18 7.44
C GLY A 146 -19.17 -17.70 7.03
N GLU A 147 -20.16 -17.40 6.21
CA GLU A 147 -20.44 -16.04 5.76
C GLU A 147 -21.66 -15.52 6.51
N PRO A 148 -21.52 -14.54 7.41
CA PRO A 148 -22.64 -13.99 8.15
C PRO A 148 -23.68 -13.36 7.22
N TYR A 149 -24.95 -13.60 7.50
CA TYR A 149 -26.06 -13.02 6.75
C TYR A 149 -25.97 -11.47 6.78
N ARG A 150 -26.05 -10.87 5.61
CA ARG A 150 -26.03 -9.42 5.40
C ARG A 150 -24.83 -8.71 6.10
N ILE A 151 -23.66 -9.32 6.02
CA ILE A 151 -22.48 -8.82 6.73
C ILE A 151 -22.11 -7.40 6.31
N ARG A 152 -22.17 -7.09 5.01
CA ARG A 152 -21.82 -5.79 4.47
C ARG A 152 -22.72 -4.70 5.03
N GLU A 153 -24.04 -4.89 5.02
CA GLU A 153 -24.99 -3.92 5.53
C GLU A 153 -24.77 -3.66 7.02
N ARG A 154 -24.55 -4.72 7.80
CA ARG A 154 -24.24 -4.59 9.24
C ARG A 154 -22.94 -3.85 9.52
N LEU A 155 -21.95 -3.97 8.65
CA LEU A 155 -20.70 -3.22 8.78
C LEU A 155 -20.90 -1.76 8.36
N GLU A 156 -21.63 -1.49 7.28
CA GLU A 156 -21.93 -0.14 6.78
C GLU A 156 -22.80 0.69 7.76
N GLU A 157 -23.58 0.02 8.62
CA GLU A 157 -24.27 0.68 9.74
C GLU A 157 -23.31 1.20 10.83
N ARG A 158 -22.07 0.66 10.89
CA ARG A 158 -21.08 0.95 11.93
C ARG A 158 -19.82 1.63 11.43
N TYR A 159 -19.56 1.58 10.14
CA TYR A 159 -18.38 2.13 9.47
C TYR A 159 -18.79 2.91 8.24
N ASP A 160 -18.73 4.24 8.30
CA ASP A 160 -19.11 5.11 7.17
C ASP A 160 -18.25 4.90 5.93
N HIS A 161 -16.98 4.50 6.13
CA HIS A 161 -16.00 4.38 5.06
C HIS A 161 -15.34 2.99 5.06
N LEU A 162 -16.13 1.96 4.76
CA LEU A 162 -15.63 0.61 4.56
C LEU A 162 -14.90 0.52 3.22
N LEU A 163 -13.55 0.48 3.25
CA LEU A 163 -12.71 0.38 2.05
C LEU A 163 -12.73 -1.02 1.44
N GLU A 164 -12.58 -2.03 2.30
CA GLU A 164 -12.56 -3.42 1.88
C GLU A 164 -13.08 -4.36 2.96
N LEU A 165 -13.64 -5.48 2.53
CA LEU A 165 -14.08 -6.58 3.37
C LEU A 165 -13.38 -7.85 2.90
N ARG A 166 -12.55 -8.41 3.77
CA ARG A 166 -11.81 -9.66 3.54
C ARG A 166 -12.31 -10.76 4.48
N PHE A 167 -12.20 -11.99 4.02
CA PHE A 167 -12.43 -13.17 4.84
C PHE A 167 -11.12 -13.95 4.98
N ASP A 168 -10.70 -14.20 6.21
CA ASP A 168 -9.54 -15.00 6.54
C ASP A 168 -9.97 -16.15 7.47
N ASN A 169 -10.69 -17.09 6.90
CA ASN A 169 -11.16 -18.31 7.56
C ASN A 169 -10.54 -19.54 6.89
N GLU A 170 -10.77 -20.73 7.46
CA GLU A 170 -10.17 -21.95 6.95
C GLU A 170 -10.62 -22.27 5.52
N ARG A 171 -11.86 -21.96 5.18
CA ARG A 171 -12.42 -22.13 3.82
C ARG A 171 -11.68 -21.27 2.80
N THR A 172 -11.45 -19.98 3.09
CA THR A 172 -10.70 -19.08 2.20
C THR A 172 -9.24 -19.48 2.10
N ARG A 173 -8.61 -19.89 3.21
CA ARG A 173 -7.23 -20.39 3.21
C ARG A 173 -7.08 -21.68 2.42
N ARG A 174 -8.07 -22.60 2.54
CA ARG A 174 -8.10 -23.84 1.77
C ARG A 174 -8.25 -23.55 0.28
N ARG A 175 -9.19 -22.68 -0.10
CA ARG A 175 -9.39 -22.25 -1.48
C ARG A 175 -8.11 -21.63 -2.08
N LEU A 176 -7.44 -20.74 -1.34
CA LEU A 176 -6.16 -20.15 -1.77
C LEU A 176 -5.06 -21.20 -1.93
N ARG A 177 -5.04 -22.26 -1.10
CA ARG A 177 -4.09 -23.38 -1.26
C ARG A 177 -4.44 -24.25 -2.47
N GLU A 178 -5.70 -24.47 -2.72
CA GLU A 178 -6.18 -25.27 -3.87
C GLU A 178 -6.00 -24.50 -5.19
N GLU A 179 -6.25 -23.19 -5.18
CA GLU A 179 -6.04 -22.29 -6.32
C GLU A 179 -4.56 -21.82 -6.44
N GLY A 180 -3.83 -21.77 -5.33
CA GLY A 180 -2.41 -21.41 -5.24
C GLY A 180 -1.46 -22.62 -5.24
N GLY A 181 -1.93 -23.81 -5.64
CA GLY A 181 -1.04 -24.88 -6.02
C GLY A 181 -0.01 -24.32 -7.00
N GLU A 182 1.26 -24.64 -6.80
CA GLU A 182 2.41 -24.15 -7.56
C GLU A 182 1.99 -23.83 -8.99
N MET A 183 1.82 -22.53 -9.29
CA MET A 183 1.70 -22.16 -10.69
C MET A 183 3.03 -22.60 -11.32
N PRO A 184 3.04 -23.63 -12.17
CA PRO A 184 4.26 -24.00 -12.84
C PRO A 184 4.78 -22.72 -13.49
N LEU A 185 6.08 -22.47 -13.41
CA LEU A 185 6.74 -21.38 -14.14
C LEU A 185 6.42 -21.57 -15.62
N LEU A 186 5.26 -21.06 -16.02
CA LEU A 186 4.80 -21.13 -17.39
C LEU A 186 5.77 -20.32 -18.25
N ARG A 187 6.12 -20.84 -19.42
CA ARG A 187 6.83 -20.03 -20.41
C ARG A 187 6.00 -18.78 -20.72
N PRO A 188 6.60 -17.62 -20.96
CA PRO A 188 5.86 -16.36 -21.16
C PRO A 188 4.71 -16.46 -22.17
N LEU A 189 4.89 -17.15 -23.26
CA LEU A 189 3.85 -17.40 -24.26
C LEU A 189 2.68 -18.25 -23.72
N GLU A 190 2.97 -19.27 -22.92
CA GLU A 190 1.96 -20.11 -22.34
C GLU A 190 1.15 -19.39 -21.26
N ALA A 191 1.82 -18.53 -20.46
CA ALA A 191 1.17 -17.65 -19.50
C ALA A 191 0.22 -16.67 -20.22
N PHE A 192 0.68 -16.10 -21.33
CA PHE A 192 -0.13 -15.20 -22.16
C PHE A 192 -1.34 -15.90 -22.78
N ARG A 193 -1.18 -17.12 -23.32
CA ARG A 193 -2.32 -17.90 -23.85
C ARG A 193 -3.41 -18.09 -22.80
N ARG A 194 -3.04 -18.50 -21.59
CA ARG A 194 -4.01 -18.68 -20.48
C ARG A 194 -4.69 -17.39 -20.08
N PHE A 195 -3.93 -16.30 -20.02
CA PHE A 195 -4.48 -14.97 -19.73
C PHE A 195 -5.47 -14.53 -20.82
N PHE A 196 -5.10 -14.67 -22.09
CA PHE A 196 -5.92 -14.29 -23.23
C PHE A 196 -7.24 -15.08 -23.24
N GLU A 197 -7.17 -16.41 -23.07
CA GLU A 197 -8.34 -17.30 -23.01
C GLU A 197 -9.25 -16.95 -21.82
N ALA A 198 -8.67 -16.65 -20.65
CA ALA A 198 -9.44 -16.24 -19.48
C ALA A 198 -10.20 -14.90 -19.68
N VAL A 199 -9.59 -13.94 -20.40
CA VAL A 199 -10.16 -12.60 -20.61
C VAL A 199 -11.13 -12.59 -21.80
N ARG A 200 -10.71 -13.16 -22.94
CA ARG A 200 -11.47 -13.11 -24.20
C ARG A 200 -12.43 -14.28 -24.37
N ARG A 201 -12.24 -15.37 -23.61
CA ARG A 201 -12.95 -16.66 -23.76
C ARG A 201 -12.81 -17.29 -25.15
N GLU A 202 -11.76 -16.93 -25.85
CA GLU A 202 -11.37 -17.41 -27.18
C GLU A 202 -9.90 -17.81 -27.15
N GLN A 203 -9.50 -18.74 -28.00
CA GLN A 203 -8.09 -19.13 -28.14
C GLN A 203 -7.35 -18.12 -29.02
N LEU A 204 -6.04 -17.96 -28.77
CA LEU A 204 -5.16 -17.15 -29.59
C LEU A 204 -5.15 -17.71 -31.03
N SER A 205 -5.31 -16.83 -32.00
CA SER A 205 -5.09 -17.16 -33.41
C SER A 205 -3.58 -17.31 -33.70
N GLU A 206 -3.23 -18.04 -34.73
CA GLU A 206 -1.82 -18.21 -35.16
C GLU A 206 -1.11 -16.85 -35.44
N ALA A 207 -1.87 -15.85 -35.89
CA ALA A 207 -1.31 -14.52 -36.16
C ALA A 207 -0.96 -13.76 -34.87
N GLU A 208 -1.84 -13.82 -33.86
CA GLU A 208 -1.62 -13.21 -32.55
C GLU A 208 -0.47 -13.92 -31.81
N GLU A 209 -0.38 -15.23 -31.94
CA GLU A 209 0.68 -16.02 -31.36
C GLU A 209 2.06 -15.62 -31.90
N ARG A 210 2.19 -15.49 -33.22
CA ARG A 210 3.43 -15.02 -33.86
C ARG A 210 3.83 -13.61 -33.43
N ILE A 211 2.85 -12.72 -33.19
CA ILE A 211 3.13 -11.38 -32.68
C ILE A 211 3.70 -11.46 -31.27
N MET A 212 3.09 -12.27 -30.40
CA MET A 212 3.57 -12.44 -29.03
C MET A 212 4.94 -13.09 -28.93
N GLU A 213 5.21 -14.10 -29.77
CA GLU A 213 6.53 -14.72 -29.83
C GLU A 213 7.62 -13.69 -30.21
N ARG A 214 7.33 -12.84 -31.18
CA ARG A 214 8.25 -11.76 -31.57
C ARG A 214 8.50 -10.78 -30.43
N LEU A 215 7.45 -10.30 -29.77
CA LEU A 215 7.57 -9.37 -28.63
C LEU A 215 8.37 -9.98 -27.46
N ILE A 216 8.14 -11.25 -27.16
CA ILE A 216 8.90 -11.98 -26.12
C ILE A 216 10.38 -12.11 -26.51
N GLN A 217 10.67 -12.29 -27.78
CA GLN A 217 12.04 -12.37 -28.27
C GLN A 217 12.74 -11.01 -28.19
N GLU A 218 12.10 -9.96 -28.66
CA GLU A 218 12.62 -8.58 -28.61
C GLU A 218 12.91 -8.15 -27.15
N THR A 219 12.00 -8.43 -26.22
CA THR A 219 12.21 -8.13 -24.78
C THR A 219 13.41 -8.87 -24.18
N LYS A 220 13.69 -10.09 -24.63
CA LYS A 220 14.87 -10.85 -24.17
C LYS A 220 16.19 -10.30 -24.72
N GLU A 221 16.17 -9.77 -25.95
CA GLU A 221 17.37 -9.20 -26.60
C GLU A 221 17.69 -7.81 -26.03
N GLU A 222 16.69 -7.06 -25.55
CA GLU A 222 16.85 -5.74 -24.90
C GLU A 222 17.29 -5.83 -23.42
N GLY A 223 17.40 -7.02 -22.86
CA GLY A 223 17.97 -7.23 -21.51
C GLY A 223 17.07 -6.78 -20.35
N LEU A 224 15.76 -6.70 -20.56
CA LEU A 224 14.74 -6.44 -19.55
C LEU A 224 14.25 -7.72 -18.88
#